data_99db013489a65f23bb1122adc2ed403f
#
_entry.id   99db013489a65f23bb1122adc2ed403f
#
_cell.length_a   1.000
_cell.length_b   1.000
_cell.length_c   1.000
_cell.angle_alpha   90.00
_cell.angle_beta   90.00
_cell.angle_gamma   90.00
#
_symmetry.space_group_name_H-M   'P 1'
#
loop_
_entity.id
_entity.type
_entity.pdbx_description
1 polymer ?
#
loop_
_entity_poly.entity_id
_entity_poly.type
_entity_poly.pdbx_seq_one_letter_code
_entity_poly.pdbx_strand_id
1 'polypeptide(L)'
;MIIESIIISSDLSGLVNFAPFGIKKKDDLIFISPYFPSKTLENLQINKYASVNYTDQATVFVDCLLGKKKFKTNQCKKNNSFFLQDSLSHDEVEVVEYIHDEVRPTFRCKILNSSINNRFKGINRANNSIIEACILASRVKLLEKEKIFNELKYLSIAVEKTSGEKELQAWNKINE
;
A
#
# COMPACT_ATOMS: atom_id res chain seq x y z
N MET A 1 2.25 -13.85 -8.58
CA MET A 1 1.20 -12.82 -8.60
C MET A 1 1.63 -11.68 -7.70
N ILE A 2 1.36 -10.42 -8.10
CA ILE A 2 1.58 -9.23 -7.26
C ILE A 2 0.23 -8.81 -6.69
N ILE A 3 0.20 -8.41 -5.42
CA ILE A 3 -1.00 -7.96 -4.71
C ILE A 3 -0.71 -6.56 -4.18
N GLU A 4 -1.54 -5.57 -4.57
CA GLU A 4 -1.45 -4.22 -4.03
C GLU A 4 -1.92 -4.20 -2.58
N SER A 5 -1.13 -3.57 -1.72
CA SER A 5 -1.34 -3.57 -0.27
C SER A 5 -0.75 -2.31 0.38
N ILE A 6 -1.10 -2.07 1.63
CA ILE A 6 -0.47 -1.04 2.46
C ILE A 6 0.40 -1.72 3.52
N ILE A 7 1.70 -1.45 3.46
CA ILE A 7 2.63 -1.91 4.52
C ILE A 7 2.64 -0.87 5.64
N ILE A 8 2.45 -1.35 6.85
CA ILE A 8 2.68 -0.56 8.07
C ILE A 8 3.93 -1.09 8.74
N SER A 9 4.90 -0.21 8.90
CA SER A 9 6.15 -0.45 9.61
C SER A 9 6.41 0.66 10.62
N SER A 10 7.21 0.43 11.64
CA SER A 10 7.57 1.45 12.63
C SER A 10 9.07 1.41 12.93
N ASP A 11 9.61 2.54 13.34
CA ASP A 11 10.94 2.60 13.93
C ASP A 11 10.94 2.14 15.41
N LEU A 12 12.09 2.15 16.04
CA LEU A 12 12.23 1.75 17.46
C LEU A 12 11.52 2.70 18.44
N SER A 13 11.24 3.93 18.04
CA SER A 13 10.46 4.88 18.86
C SER A 13 8.95 4.64 18.77
N GLY A 14 8.50 3.74 17.88
CA GLY A 14 7.10 3.46 17.63
C GLY A 14 6.46 4.41 16.59
N LEU A 15 7.25 5.26 15.92
CA LEU A 15 6.74 6.12 14.86
C LEU A 15 6.34 5.29 13.62
N VAL A 16 5.06 5.31 13.32
CA VAL A 16 4.44 4.47 12.28
C VAL A 16 4.60 5.10 10.90
N ASN A 17 4.97 4.29 9.91
CA ASN A 17 4.98 4.64 8.51
C ASN A 17 4.00 3.77 7.72
N PHE A 18 3.26 4.38 6.81
CA PHE A 18 2.31 3.74 5.89
C PHE A 18 2.83 3.90 4.47
N ALA A 19 2.88 2.81 3.72
CA ALA A 19 3.35 2.87 2.34
C ALA A 19 2.66 1.83 1.45
N PRO A 20 2.21 2.21 0.23
CA PRO A 20 1.65 1.28 -0.74
C PRO A 20 2.76 0.41 -1.34
N PHE A 21 2.49 -0.88 -1.48
CA PHE A 21 3.40 -1.87 -2.07
C PHE A 21 2.65 -2.94 -2.85
N GLY A 22 3.16 -3.23 -4.04
CA GLY A 22 2.89 -4.49 -4.72
C GLY A 22 3.75 -5.60 -4.11
N ILE A 23 3.18 -6.42 -3.25
CA ILE A 23 3.86 -7.55 -2.62
C ILE A 23 3.76 -8.82 -3.44
N LYS A 24 4.68 -9.77 -3.23
CA LYS A 24 4.54 -11.15 -3.69
C LYS A 24 4.26 -12.04 -2.49
N LYS A 25 3.28 -12.95 -2.63
CA LYS A 25 2.96 -13.95 -1.62
C LYS A 25 3.19 -15.35 -2.20
N LYS A 26 3.89 -16.18 -1.44
CA LYS A 26 4.12 -17.59 -1.77
C LYS A 26 4.08 -18.39 -0.48
N ASP A 27 3.13 -19.30 -0.39
CA ASP A 27 2.84 -20.09 0.82
C ASP A 27 2.66 -19.14 2.04
N ASP A 28 3.36 -19.38 3.14
CA ASP A 28 3.35 -18.56 4.35
C ASP A 28 4.38 -17.41 4.33
N LEU A 29 4.93 -17.10 3.15
CA LEU A 29 5.94 -16.06 2.97
C LEU A 29 5.39 -14.89 2.16
N ILE A 30 5.76 -13.69 2.61
CA ILE A 30 5.53 -12.43 1.90
C ILE A 30 6.88 -11.79 1.58
N PHE A 31 7.00 -11.29 0.35
CA PHE A 31 8.18 -10.59 -0.14
C PHE A 31 7.85 -9.12 -0.32
N ILE A 32 8.52 -8.27 0.45
CA ILE A 32 8.39 -6.81 0.41
C ILE A 32 9.68 -6.25 -0.17
N SER A 33 9.59 -5.53 -1.28
CA SER A 33 10.77 -5.00 -1.99
C SER A 33 10.68 -3.47 -2.10
N PRO A 34 11.09 -2.73 -1.06
CA PRO A 34 11.14 -1.27 -1.10
C PRO A 34 12.27 -0.78 -2.01
N TYR A 35 12.08 0.39 -2.63
CA TYR A 35 13.18 1.09 -3.28
C TYR A 35 14.09 1.76 -2.26
N PHE A 36 15.36 1.94 -2.61
CA PHE A 36 16.31 2.73 -1.85
C PHE A 36 16.33 4.19 -2.37
N PRO A 37 16.31 5.19 -1.47
CA PRO A 37 16.04 5.14 -0.03
C PRO A 37 14.53 5.17 0.26
N SER A 38 14.09 4.53 1.34
CA SER A 38 12.70 4.66 1.79
C SER A 38 12.54 4.39 3.28
N LYS A 39 11.54 5.03 3.91
CA LYS A 39 11.26 4.87 5.33
C LYS A 39 10.87 3.43 5.69
N THR A 40 10.17 2.72 4.79
CA THR A 40 9.85 1.30 4.98
C THR A 40 11.10 0.43 5.03
N LEU A 41 12.09 0.70 4.15
CA LEU A 41 13.38 0.00 4.16
C LEU A 41 14.09 0.19 5.51
N GLU A 42 14.26 1.44 5.94
CA GLU A 42 14.90 1.77 7.22
C GLU A 42 14.20 1.06 8.39
N ASN A 43 12.87 1.15 8.46
CA ASN A 43 12.09 0.55 9.52
C ASN A 43 12.27 -0.97 9.56
N LEU A 44 12.16 -1.68 8.42
CA LEU A 44 12.27 -3.13 8.35
C LEU A 44 13.68 -3.66 8.64
N GLN A 45 14.73 -2.85 8.42
CA GLN A 45 16.11 -3.20 8.81
C GLN A 45 16.28 -3.15 10.33
N ILE A 46 15.61 -2.21 11.01
CA ILE A 46 15.78 -1.97 12.45
C ILE A 46 14.75 -2.76 13.25
N ASN A 47 13.48 -2.68 12.84
CA ASN A 47 12.35 -3.37 13.48
C ASN A 47 11.82 -4.43 12.52
N LYS A 48 12.05 -5.69 12.86
CA LYS A 48 11.71 -6.84 12.01
C LYS A 48 10.20 -7.10 11.84
N TYR A 49 9.35 -6.29 12.48
CA TYR A 49 7.90 -6.50 12.47
C TYR A 49 7.17 -5.47 11.63
N ALA A 50 6.16 -5.94 10.92
CA ALA A 50 5.28 -5.12 10.11
C ALA A 50 3.88 -5.76 10.01
N SER A 51 2.96 -5.03 9.38
CA SER A 51 1.71 -5.60 8.88
C SER A 51 1.53 -5.32 7.40
N VAL A 52 0.92 -6.27 6.71
CA VAL A 52 0.47 -6.15 5.33
C VAL A 52 -1.04 -6.00 5.35
N ASN A 53 -1.55 -4.86 4.92
CA ASN A 53 -2.97 -4.54 5.00
C ASN A 53 -3.60 -4.57 3.61
N TYR A 54 -4.67 -5.34 3.46
CA TYR A 54 -5.42 -5.47 2.23
C TYR A 54 -6.68 -4.61 2.30
N THR A 55 -6.83 -3.69 1.36
CA THR A 55 -7.95 -2.76 1.31
C THR A 55 -8.42 -2.55 -0.12
N ASP A 56 -9.72 -2.34 -0.29
CA ASP A 56 -10.38 -1.93 -1.54
C ASP A 56 -10.58 -0.42 -1.65
N GLN A 57 -10.11 0.35 -0.63
CA GLN A 57 -10.27 1.80 -0.56
C GLN A 57 -9.08 2.51 -1.22
N ALA A 58 -9.26 2.98 -2.45
CA ALA A 58 -8.23 3.73 -3.17
C ALA A 58 -7.81 5.03 -2.48
N THR A 59 -8.68 5.63 -1.66
CA THR A 59 -8.38 6.82 -0.86
C THR A 59 -7.15 6.64 0.04
N VAL A 60 -6.95 5.41 0.56
CA VAL A 60 -5.77 5.09 1.40
C VAL A 60 -4.47 5.17 0.59
N PHE A 61 -4.48 4.69 -0.66
CA PHE A 61 -3.33 4.77 -1.57
C PHE A 61 -3.01 6.21 -1.93
N VAL A 62 -4.03 7.02 -2.27
CA VAL A 62 -3.88 8.45 -2.57
C VAL A 62 -3.30 9.21 -1.38
N ASP A 63 -3.88 9.03 -0.19
CA ASP A 63 -3.42 9.72 1.01
C ASP A 63 -1.98 9.31 1.41
N CYS A 64 -1.60 8.04 1.22
CA CYS A 64 -0.20 7.60 1.38
C CYS A 64 0.74 8.31 0.40
N LEU A 65 0.37 8.39 -0.89
CA LEU A 65 1.18 9.01 -1.93
C LEU A 65 1.38 10.52 -1.67
N LEU A 66 0.33 11.20 -1.23
CA LEU A 66 0.35 12.64 -0.90
C LEU A 66 0.94 12.95 0.49
N GLY A 67 1.45 11.95 1.21
CA GLY A 67 2.04 12.12 2.54
C GLY A 67 1.03 12.39 3.67
N LYS A 68 -0.27 12.26 3.41
CA LYS A 68 -1.35 12.43 4.40
C LYS A 68 -1.57 11.12 5.18
N LYS A 69 -0.63 10.75 6.04
CA LYS A 69 -0.57 9.43 6.68
C LYS A 69 -1.24 9.39 8.06
N LYS A 70 -2.42 9.99 8.20
CA LYS A 70 -3.22 9.97 9.44
C LYS A 70 -4.36 8.95 9.31
N PHE A 71 -4.07 7.69 9.60
CA PHE A 71 -5.06 6.61 9.56
C PHE A 71 -5.37 6.09 10.96
N LYS A 72 -6.60 5.61 11.16
CA LYS A 72 -6.96 4.86 12.36
C LYS A 72 -6.32 3.48 12.31
N THR A 73 -5.65 3.11 13.40
CA THR A 73 -4.96 1.83 13.51
C THR A 73 -5.33 1.12 14.80
N ASN A 74 -5.25 -0.20 14.77
CA ASN A 74 -5.30 -1.06 15.95
C ASN A 74 -3.96 -1.80 16.09
N GLN A 75 -3.65 -2.25 17.29
CA GLN A 75 -2.43 -3.02 17.55
C GLN A 75 -2.57 -4.45 17.04
N CYS A 76 -1.52 -4.98 16.44
CA CYS A 76 -1.38 -6.38 16.05
C CYS A 76 -1.39 -7.31 17.27
N LYS A 77 -1.80 -8.57 17.07
CA LYS A 77 -1.92 -9.57 18.15
C LYS A 77 -0.63 -10.34 18.43
N LYS A 78 0.20 -10.55 17.39
CA LYS A 78 1.38 -11.43 17.43
C LYS A 78 2.71 -10.69 17.29
N ASN A 79 2.67 -9.40 16.97
CA ASN A 79 3.84 -8.55 16.90
C ASN A 79 3.52 -7.15 17.48
N ASN A 80 4.53 -6.31 17.64
CA ASN A 80 4.37 -4.94 18.18
C ASN A 80 4.04 -3.89 17.09
N SER A 81 3.51 -4.32 15.95
CA SER A 81 3.10 -3.43 14.86
C SER A 81 1.63 -3.04 14.98
N PHE A 82 1.16 -2.27 14.02
CA PHE A 82 -0.22 -1.81 13.91
C PHE A 82 -0.81 -2.24 12.57
N PHE A 83 -2.14 -2.32 12.50
CA PHE A 83 -2.86 -2.55 11.24
C PHE A 83 -3.94 -1.48 11.03
N LEU A 84 -4.34 -1.26 9.77
CA LEU A 84 -5.43 -0.32 9.43
C LEU A 84 -6.76 -0.86 9.94
N GLN A 85 -7.45 -0.07 10.78
CA GLN A 85 -8.76 -0.43 11.32
C GLN A 85 -9.77 -0.75 10.22
N ASP A 86 -9.75 0.03 9.13
CA ASP A 86 -10.71 -0.06 8.04
C ASP A 86 -10.23 -0.98 6.88
N SER A 87 -9.11 -1.72 7.04
CA SER A 87 -8.69 -2.72 6.05
C SER A 87 -9.66 -3.91 6.01
N LEU A 88 -9.74 -4.59 4.87
CA LEU A 88 -10.53 -5.83 4.74
C LEU A 88 -9.93 -6.96 5.56
N SER A 89 -8.63 -7.10 5.47
CA SER A 89 -7.84 -8.09 6.22
C SER A 89 -6.41 -7.61 6.38
N HIS A 90 -5.64 -8.28 7.25
CA HIS A 90 -4.21 -8.04 7.37
C HIS A 90 -3.46 -9.31 7.71
N ASP A 91 -2.19 -9.35 7.30
CA ASP A 91 -1.19 -10.32 7.73
C ASP A 91 -0.18 -9.61 8.65
N GLU A 92 0.05 -10.17 9.83
CA GLU A 92 1.14 -9.76 10.72
C GLU A 92 2.40 -10.52 10.35
N VAL A 93 3.49 -9.83 10.10
CA VAL A 93 4.69 -10.43 9.52
C VAL A 93 5.95 -10.13 10.32
N GLU A 94 6.91 -11.07 10.24
CA GLU A 94 8.25 -10.95 10.78
C GLU A 94 9.27 -11.13 9.65
N VAL A 95 10.24 -10.22 9.54
CA VAL A 95 11.36 -10.33 8.62
C VAL A 95 12.27 -11.48 9.05
N VAL A 96 12.39 -12.50 8.20
CA VAL A 96 13.25 -13.66 8.43
C VAL A 96 14.52 -13.63 7.60
N GLU A 97 14.55 -12.86 6.51
CA GLU A 97 15.70 -12.71 5.65
C GLU A 97 15.70 -11.36 4.94
N TYR A 98 16.89 -10.77 4.82
CA TYR A 98 17.13 -9.58 4.01
C TYR A 98 18.02 -9.97 2.82
N ILE A 99 17.51 -9.80 1.62
CA ILE A 99 18.20 -10.04 0.36
C ILE A 99 18.66 -8.67 -0.15
N HIS A 100 19.97 -8.46 -0.14
CA HIS A 100 20.58 -7.19 -0.53
C HIS A 100 20.41 -6.96 -2.05
N ASP A 101 20.11 -5.72 -2.40
CA ASP A 101 20.14 -5.17 -3.74
C ASP A 101 20.35 -3.65 -3.61
N GLU A 102 21.17 -3.06 -4.48
CA GLU A 102 21.53 -1.64 -4.39
C GLU A 102 20.35 -0.70 -4.70
N VAL A 103 19.39 -1.15 -5.48
CA VAL A 103 18.25 -0.35 -5.94
C VAL A 103 16.96 -0.77 -5.24
N ARG A 104 16.73 -2.07 -5.13
CA ARG A 104 15.46 -2.63 -4.65
C ARG A 104 15.66 -3.90 -3.83
N PRO A 105 16.22 -3.79 -2.61
CA PRO A 105 16.38 -4.94 -1.73
C PRO A 105 15.05 -5.60 -1.40
N THR A 106 15.09 -6.87 -1.00
CA THR A 106 13.88 -7.65 -0.70
C THR A 106 13.93 -8.20 0.72
N PHE A 107 12.88 -7.97 1.48
CA PHE A 107 12.63 -8.61 2.76
C PHE A 107 11.74 -9.82 2.54
N ARG A 108 12.22 -11.01 2.95
CA ARG A 108 11.41 -12.21 3.07
C ARG A 108 10.81 -12.24 4.47
N CYS A 109 9.50 -12.20 4.54
CA CYS A 109 8.76 -12.13 5.78
C CYS A 109 7.91 -13.38 5.98
N LYS A 110 7.94 -13.94 7.19
CA LYS A 110 7.05 -15.03 7.60
C LYS A 110 5.75 -14.45 8.14
N ILE A 111 4.62 -15.04 7.78
CA ILE A 111 3.32 -14.69 8.35
C ILE A 111 3.22 -15.30 9.75
N LEU A 112 2.95 -14.45 10.74
CA LEU A 112 2.73 -14.82 12.13
C LEU A 112 1.25 -15.01 12.47
N ASN A 113 0.40 -14.20 11.82
CA ASN A 113 -1.05 -14.21 12.01
C ASN A 113 -1.73 -13.57 10.80
N SER A 114 -2.92 -14.07 10.45
CA SER A 114 -3.81 -13.49 9.45
C SER A 114 -5.17 -13.23 10.08
N SER A 115 -5.77 -12.06 9.82
CA SER A 115 -7.07 -11.69 10.38
C SER A 115 -7.95 -11.01 9.33
N ILE A 116 -9.24 -11.34 9.34
CA ILE A 116 -10.28 -10.64 8.59
C ILE A 116 -10.83 -9.55 9.50
N ASN A 117 -10.84 -8.30 9.02
CA ASN A 117 -11.27 -7.14 9.78
C ASN A 117 -12.64 -6.65 9.35
N ASN A 118 -12.86 -6.55 8.03
CA ASN A 118 -14.10 -6.03 7.46
C ASN A 118 -14.56 -6.88 6.28
N ARG A 119 -15.87 -6.88 6.04
CA ARG A 119 -16.47 -7.60 4.91
C ARG A 119 -16.18 -6.89 3.59
N PHE A 120 -15.70 -7.63 2.61
CA PHE A 120 -15.65 -7.17 1.23
C PHE A 120 -17.08 -6.95 0.68
N LYS A 121 -17.33 -5.76 0.11
CA LYS A 121 -18.66 -5.34 -0.36
C LYS A 121 -18.86 -5.45 -1.87
N GLY A 122 -17.82 -5.80 -2.60
CA GLY A 122 -17.80 -5.88 -4.06
C GLY A 122 -16.75 -4.97 -4.69
N ILE A 123 -16.54 -5.13 -5.99
CA ILE A 123 -15.55 -4.37 -6.74
C ILE A 123 -16.17 -3.05 -7.20
N ASN A 124 -15.52 -1.93 -6.86
CA ASN A 124 -15.81 -0.63 -7.42
C ASN A 124 -14.74 -0.27 -8.47
N ARG A 125 -15.16 -0.02 -9.71
CA ARG A 125 -14.24 0.28 -10.82
C ARG A 125 -13.48 1.59 -10.63
N ALA A 126 -14.08 2.59 -9.97
CA ALA A 126 -13.41 3.84 -9.67
C ALA A 126 -12.22 3.62 -8.74
N ASN A 127 -12.34 2.77 -7.71
CA ASN A 127 -11.21 2.43 -6.83
C ASN A 127 -10.04 1.82 -7.61
N ASN A 128 -10.32 0.88 -8.54
CA ASN A 128 -9.25 0.30 -9.37
C ASN A 128 -8.58 1.36 -10.24
N SER A 129 -9.36 2.24 -10.89
CA SER A 129 -8.81 3.32 -11.72
C SER A 129 -7.99 4.33 -10.92
N ILE A 130 -8.38 4.64 -9.69
CA ILE A 130 -7.64 5.54 -8.81
C ILE A 130 -6.32 4.88 -8.35
N ILE A 131 -6.29 3.58 -8.07
CA ILE A 131 -5.05 2.86 -7.74
C ILE A 131 -4.09 2.90 -8.94
N GLU A 132 -4.56 2.67 -10.16
CA GLU A 132 -3.75 2.80 -11.38
C GLU A 132 -3.22 4.25 -11.56
N ALA A 133 -4.05 5.25 -11.30
CA ALA A 133 -3.63 6.66 -11.32
C ALA A 133 -2.53 6.95 -10.27
N CYS A 134 -2.60 6.35 -9.07
CA CYS A 134 -1.52 6.43 -8.08
C CYS A 134 -0.21 5.83 -8.58
N ILE A 135 -0.29 4.71 -9.32
CA ILE A 135 0.89 4.07 -9.93
C ILE A 135 1.50 4.99 -11.00
N LEU A 136 0.69 5.61 -11.85
CA LEU A 136 1.14 6.58 -12.85
C LEU A 136 1.80 7.79 -12.19
N ALA A 137 1.15 8.38 -11.18
CA ALA A 137 1.68 9.53 -10.42
C ALA A 137 3.02 9.22 -9.74
N SER A 138 3.19 8.00 -9.19
CA SER A 138 4.46 7.57 -8.61
C SER A 138 5.60 7.48 -9.62
N ARG A 139 5.29 7.41 -10.92
CA ARG A 139 6.23 7.27 -12.04
C ARG A 139 6.30 8.49 -12.94
N VAL A 140 5.81 9.65 -12.51
CA VAL A 140 5.76 10.89 -13.31
C VAL A 140 7.15 11.32 -13.83
N LYS A 141 8.23 10.98 -13.13
CA LYS A 141 9.61 11.26 -13.55
C LYS A 141 10.19 10.22 -14.54
N LEU A 142 9.52 9.09 -14.73
CA LEU A 142 9.98 7.96 -15.53
C LEU A 142 9.17 7.78 -16.83
N LEU A 143 7.95 8.30 -16.85
CA LEU A 143 7.02 8.13 -17.97
C LEU A 143 6.86 9.46 -18.74
N GLU A 144 6.60 9.36 -20.04
CA GLU A 144 6.28 10.50 -20.87
C GLU A 144 4.93 11.12 -20.47
N LYS A 145 4.86 12.45 -20.46
CA LYS A 145 3.66 13.18 -20.05
C LYS A 145 2.44 12.83 -20.88
N GLU A 146 2.60 12.73 -22.19
CA GLU A 146 1.51 12.38 -23.11
C GLU A 146 0.91 11.01 -22.78
N LYS A 147 1.75 10.02 -22.48
CA LYS A 147 1.30 8.70 -22.04
C LYS A 147 0.47 8.80 -20.76
N ILE A 148 0.95 9.53 -19.75
CA ILE A 148 0.23 9.71 -18.48
C ILE A 148 -1.14 10.34 -18.73
N PHE A 149 -1.22 11.41 -19.52
CA PHE A 149 -2.48 12.09 -19.83
C PHE A 149 -3.47 11.17 -20.57
N ASN A 150 -3.01 10.40 -21.54
CA ASN A 150 -3.86 9.48 -22.29
C ASN A 150 -4.42 8.36 -21.38
N GLU A 151 -3.60 7.81 -20.50
CA GLU A 151 -4.03 6.78 -19.55
C GLU A 151 -5.01 7.36 -18.50
N LEU A 152 -4.74 8.54 -17.93
CA LEU A 152 -5.66 9.22 -17.01
C LEU A 152 -7.01 9.50 -17.68
N LYS A 153 -7.02 9.94 -18.93
CA LYS A 153 -8.26 10.14 -19.71
C LYS A 153 -9.07 8.84 -19.86
N TYR A 154 -8.41 7.71 -20.08
CA TYR A 154 -9.09 6.41 -20.10
C TYR A 154 -9.63 6.01 -18.73
N LEU A 155 -8.83 6.16 -17.68
CA LEU A 155 -9.21 5.82 -16.31
C LEU A 155 -10.38 6.67 -15.78
N SER A 156 -10.49 7.95 -16.22
CA SER A 156 -11.59 8.85 -15.82
C SER A 156 -12.97 8.29 -16.17
N ILE A 157 -13.10 7.50 -17.23
CA ILE A 157 -14.36 6.90 -17.68
C ILE A 157 -14.99 6.03 -16.58
N ALA A 158 -14.20 5.25 -15.87
CA ALA A 158 -14.70 4.42 -14.78
C ALA A 158 -15.02 5.25 -13.54
N VAL A 159 -14.21 6.27 -13.26
CA VAL A 159 -14.44 7.21 -12.14
C VAL A 159 -15.75 7.96 -12.35
N GLU A 160 -15.96 8.57 -13.50
CA GLU A 160 -17.19 9.31 -13.83
C GLU A 160 -18.46 8.46 -13.69
N LYS A 161 -18.37 7.15 -14.02
CA LYS A 161 -19.54 6.25 -14.02
C LYS A 161 -19.81 5.57 -12.69
N THR A 162 -18.78 5.39 -11.83
CA THR A 162 -18.90 4.47 -10.69
C THR A 162 -18.38 5.03 -9.37
N SER A 163 -17.87 6.27 -9.34
CA SER A 163 -17.40 6.89 -8.09
C SER A 163 -18.58 7.32 -7.21
N GLY A 164 -18.40 7.16 -5.91
CA GLY A 164 -19.09 7.93 -4.90
C GLY A 164 -18.30 9.21 -4.57
N GLU A 165 -18.76 9.95 -3.58
CA GLU A 165 -18.12 11.22 -3.18
C GLU A 165 -16.67 11.06 -2.76
N LYS A 166 -16.35 10.00 -2.02
CA LYS A 166 -14.98 9.72 -1.53
C LYS A 166 -14.00 9.41 -2.69
N GLU A 167 -14.44 8.58 -3.63
CA GLU A 167 -13.65 8.21 -4.80
C GLU A 167 -13.42 9.43 -5.69
N LEU A 168 -14.43 10.27 -5.89
CA LEU A 168 -14.30 11.50 -6.67
C LEU A 168 -13.32 12.49 -6.02
N GLN A 169 -13.40 12.67 -4.71
CA GLN A 169 -12.43 13.50 -3.98
C GLN A 169 -11.00 12.96 -4.09
N ALA A 170 -10.82 11.62 -4.02
CA ALA A 170 -9.51 10.98 -4.17
C ALA A 170 -8.96 11.16 -5.60
N TRP A 171 -9.82 11.00 -6.61
CA TRP A 171 -9.46 11.23 -8.01
C TRP A 171 -9.01 12.67 -8.27
N ASN A 172 -9.74 13.66 -7.75
CA ASN A 172 -9.37 15.06 -7.90
C ASN A 172 -8.01 15.36 -7.27
N LYS A 173 -7.75 14.86 -6.06
CA LYS A 173 -6.47 15.03 -5.38
C LYS A 173 -5.27 14.45 -6.13
N ILE A 174 -5.43 13.37 -6.88
CA ILE A 174 -4.33 12.73 -7.62
C ILE A 174 -4.05 13.45 -8.94
N ASN A 175 -4.99 14.22 -9.48
CA ASN A 175 -4.86 14.97 -10.72
C ASN A 175 -4.37 16.41 -10.51
N GLU A 176 -4.28 16.90 -9.26
CA GLU A 176 -3.66 18.19 -8.89
C GLU A 176 -2.12 18.09 -8.90
#